data_f8ea7072ca2789bdc341f19864fbc80e
#
_entry.id   f8ea7072ca2789bdc341f19864fbc80e
#
_cell.length_a   1.000
_cell.length_b   1.000
_cell.length_c   1.000
_cell.angle_alpha   90.00
_cell.angle_beta   90.00
_cell.angle_gamma   90.00
#
_symmetry.space_group_name_H-M   'P 1'
#
loop_
_entity.id
_entity.type
_entity.pdbx_description
1 polymer ?
#
loop_
_entity_poly.entity_id
_entity_poly.type
_entity_poly.pdbx_seq_one_letter_code
_entity_poly.pdbx_strand_id
1 'polypeptide(L)'
;MNFATWPALLVVDVEGNGTNPPDLVEVAALPIRDGRPDKSTAGWWLTCPNRPVTPFATRVHGLTDTDLADKPAWTEIAGKVHTFLGDAWICAHNAHTDYRVLAAHLPGWEPAGVLDTLRLAKATFPELGKYSLDKLIEHVRPDLSEAPGARHRATFDAYATAQLLIAMASRYDTWDQLVAAAVPPGLPGAPEPEKDPTLW
;
A
#
# COMPACT_ATOMS: atom_id res chain seq x y z
N MET A 1 -7.23 -14.49 -14.57
CA MET A 1 -6.81 -13.11 -14.95
C MET A 1 -5.45 -13.15 -15.66
N ASN A 2 -5.23 -12.33 -16.70
CA ASN A 2 -3.93 -12.18 -17.34
C ASN A 2 -3.13 -11.03 -16.70
N PHE A 3 -2.15 -11.35 -15.86
CA PHE A 3 -1.33 -10.35 -15.16
C PHE A 3 -0.44 -9.51 -16.09
N ALA A 4 -0.07 -10.03 -17.29
CA ALA A 4 0.75 -9.29 -18.23
C ALA A 4 0.03 -8.05 -18.83
N THR A 5 -1.29 -7.95 -18.66
CA THR A 5 -2.08 -6.80 -19.12
C THR A 5 -2.36 -5.78 -18.02
N TRP A 6 -1.83 -5.99 -16.82
CA TRP A 6 -1.99 -5.03 -15.73
C TRP A 6 -1.26 -3.72 -16.04
N PRO A 7 -1.82 -2.58 -15.65
CA PRO A 7 -1.08 -1.33 -15.70
C PRO A 7 0.12 -1.37 -14.76
N ALA A 8 1.00 -0.38 -14.85
CA ALA A 8 2.06 -0.20 -13.86
C ALA A 8 1.45 -0.13 -12.45
N LEU A 9 1.88 -1.03 -11.57
CA LEU A 9 1.31 -1.18 -10.24
C LEU A 9 2.42 -1.32 -9.20
N LEU A 10 2.32 -0.53 -8.13
CA LEU A 10 3.19 -0.56 -6.97
C LEU A 10 2.38 -0.94 -5.73
N VAL A 11 2.84 -1.91 -4.97
CA VAL A 11 2.30 -2.14 -3.63
C VAL A 11 3.08 -1.28 -2.65
N VAL A 12 2.39 -0.41 -1.95
CA VAL A 12 3.00 0.55 -1.02
C VAL A 12 2.59 0.24 0.41
N ASP A 13 3.47 0.58 1.34
CA ASP A 13 3.18 0.61 2.76
C ASP A 13 4.00 1.73 3.40
N VAL A 14 3.45 2.42 4.39
CA VAL A 14 4.11 3.53 5.07
C VAL A 14 4.01 3.39 6.58
N GLU A 15 5.12 3.72 7.27
CA GLU A 15 5.13 3.83 8.71
C GLU A 15 5.32 5.30 9.13
N GLY A 16 4.61 5.70 10.15
CA GLY A 16 4.66 7.06 10.69
C GLY A 16 5.23 7.09 12.11
N ASN A 17 5.65 8.27 12.54
CA ASN A 17 6.16 8.49 13.90
C ASN A 17 5.08 8.43 15.00
N GLY A 18 3.81 8.16 14.65
CA GLY A 18 2.69 8.04 15.60
C GLY A 18 2.08 9.36 16.04
N THR A 19 2.43 10.49 15.43
CA THR A 19 1.76 11.78 15.65
C THR A 19 0.60 12.00 14.67
N ASN A 20 -0.20 13.04 14.85
CA ASN A 20 -1.28 13.40 13.94
C ASN A 20 -1.17 14.88 13.51
N PRO A 21 -0.98 15.21 12.22
CA PRO A 21 -0.64 14.28 11.14
C PRO A 21 0.70 13.59 11.39
N PRO A 22 0.96 12.40 10.83
CA PRO A 22 2.22 11.70 11.07
C PRO A 22 3.36 12.30 10.24
N ASP A 23 4.59 12.28 10.79
CA ASP A 23 5.80 12.36 9.98
C ASP A 23 6.13 10.95 9.48
N LEU A 24 6.55 10.81 8.23
CA LEU A 24 6.99 9.53 7.68
C LEU A 24 8.30 9.08 8.32
N VAL A 25 8.41 7.80 8.62
CA VAL A 25 9.65 7.15 9.11
C VAL A 25 10.13 6.04 8.19
N GLU A 26 9.19 5.36 7.51
CA GLU A 26 9.52 4.33 6.53
C GLU A 26 8.51 4.36 5.38
N VAL A 27 8.99 4.18 4.14
CA VAL A 27 8.16 4.00 2.93
C VAL A 27 8.71 2.83 2.16
N ALA A 28 7.85 1.90 1.77
CA ALA A 28 8.15 0.84 0.83
C ALA A 28 7.24 0.96 -0.39
N ALA A 29 7.80 0.68 -1.57
CA ALA A 29 7.06 0.60 -2.82
C ALA A 29 7.59 -0.57 -3.65
N LEU A 30 6.77 -1.59 -3.82
CA LEU A 30 7.11 -2.86 -4.44
C LEU A 30 6.39 -3.02 -5.77
N PRO A 31 7.10 -2.99 -6.91
CA PRO A 31 6.48 -3.20 -8.22
C PRO A 31 5.91 -4.62 -8.37
N ILE A 32 4.77 -4.71 -9.04
CA ILE A 32 4.21 -5.98 -9.51
C ILE A 32 4.46 -6.10 -11.01
N ARG A 33 5.15 -7.17 -11.41
CA ARG A 33 5.43 -7.48 -12.82
C ARG A 33 4.96 -8.91 -13.14
N ASP A 34 4.15 -9.05 -14.15
CA ASP A 34 3.64 -10.36 -14.60
C ASP A 34 3.04 -11.21 -13.46
N GLY A 35 2.33 -10.55 -12.53
CA GLY A 35 1.72 -11.21 -11.37
C GLY A 35 2.71 -11.65 -10.29
N ARG A 36 3.90 -11.03 -10.21
CA ARG A 36 4.92 -11.32 -9.20
C ARG A 36 5.47 -10.03 -8.58
N PRO A 37 5.80 -10.04 -7.27
CA PRO A 37 6.55 -8.96 -6.67
C PRO A 37 7.96 -8.87 -7.25
N ASP A 38 8.33 -7.70 -7.78
CA ASP A 38 9.70 -7.46 -8.28
C ASP A 38 10.56 -6.78 -7.23
N LYS A 39 11.20 -7.59 -6.40
CA LYS A 39 12.09 -7.10 -5.33
C LYS A 39 13.35 -6.41 -5.86
N SER A 40 13.76 -6.73 -7.08
CA SER A 40 15.00 -6.20 -7.67
C SER A 40 14.92 -4.72 -8.01
N THR A 41 13.71 -4.21 -8.20
CA THR A 41 13.42 -2.81 -8.50
C THR A 41 12.58 -2.14 -7.42
N ALA A 42 12.43 -2.75 -6.23
CA ALA A 42 11.67 -2.17 -5.13
C ALA A 42 12.32 -0.90 -4.56
N GLY A 43 11.49 0.08 -4.25
CA GLY A 43 11.89 1.27 -3.50
C GLY A 43 11.73 1.06 -2.00
N TRP A 44 12.70 1.50 -1.22
CA TRP A 44 12.64 1.50 0.23
C TRP A 44 13.42 2.68 0.80
N TRP A 45 12.76 3.43 1.69
CA TRP A 45 13.32 4.64 2.29
C TRP A 45 13.01 4.70 3.78
N LEU A 46 14.05 4.94 4.57
CA LEU A 46 13.95 5.36 5.96
C LEU A 46 14.21 6.87 6.03
N THR A 47 13.50 7.56 6.91
CA THR A 47 13.65 9.00 7.09
C THR A 47 13.79 9.38 8.55
N CYS A 48 14.55 10.43 8.83
CA CYS A 48 14.56 11.08 10.12
C CYS A 48 13.32 11.98 10.22
N PRO A 49 12.34 11.69 11.11
CA PRO A 49 11.16 12.53 11.26
C PRO A 49 11.50 13.86 11.98
N ASN A 50 10.69 14.90 11.76
CA ASN A 50 10.87 16.18 12.45
C ASN A 50 10.49 16.13 13.93
N ARG A 51 9.59 15.23 14.29
CA ARG A 51 9.11 14.99 15.66
C ARG A 51 9.48 13.60 16.10
N PRO A 52 9.81 13.37 17.37
CA PRO A 52 10.20 12.06 17.87
C PRO A 52 9.17 10.98 17.58
N VAL A 53 9.66 9.75 17.41
CA VAL A 53 8.81 8.56 17.29
C VAL A 53 8.15 8.27 18.63
N THR A 54 6.83 8.16 18.62
CA THR A 54 6.08 7.86 19.86
C THR A 54 6.36 6.44 20.35
N PRO A 55 6.28 6.18 21.67
CA PRO A 55 6.41 4.82 22.19
C PRO A 55 5.38 3.84 21.62
N PHE A 56 4.22 4.33 21.18
CA PHE A 56 3.21 3.52 20.53
C PHE A 56 3.69 3.07 19.14
N ALA A 57 4.19 4.00 18.30
CA ALA A 57 4.69 3.71 16.97
C ALA A 57 5.90 2.77 17.04
N THR A 58 6.88 3.04 17.91
CA THR A 58 8.01 2.13 18.16
C THR A 58 7.55 0.71 18.53
N ARG A 59 6.49 0.57 19.33
CA ARG A 59 5.96 -0.76 19.68
C ARG A 59 5.38 -1.48 18.46
N VAL A 60 4.84 -0.76 17.49
CA VAL A 60 4.27 -1.34 16.26
C VAL A 60 5.37 -1.74 15.29
N HIS A 61 6.18 -0.80 14.80
CA HIS A 61 7.15 -1.04 13.71
C HIS A 61 8.60 -1.25 14.18
N GLY A 62 8.88 -1.08 15.48
CA GLY A 62 10.19 -1.35 16.07
C GLY A 62 11.26 -0.26 15.85
N LEU A 63 10.99 0.77 15.03
CA LEU A 63 11.95 1.86 14.79
C LEU A 63 11.96 2.85 15.94
N THR A 64 13.16 3.29 16.32
CA THR A 64 13.40 4.30 17.35
C THR A 64 14.03 5.55 16.76
N ASP A 65 14.04 6.66 17.49
CA ASP A 65 14.75 7.87 17.10
C ASP A 65 16.24 7.61 16.82
N THR A 66 16.84 6.67 17.58
CA THR A 66 18.25 6.29 17.37
C THR A 66 18.47 5.60 16.02
N ASP A 67 17.53 4.75 15.58
CA ASP A 67 17.63 4.05 14.30
C ASP A 67 17.47 4.99 13.10
N LEU A 68 16.84 6.13 13.34
CA LEU A 68 16.50 7.11 12.30
C LEU A 68 17.39 8.35 12.31
N ALA A 69 18.24 8.54 13.33
CA ALA A 69 19.02 9.76 13.53
C ALA A 69 20.00 10.09 12.39
N ASP A 70 20.52 9.07 11.69
CA ASP A 70 21.44 9.18 10.57
C ASP A 70 20.74 9.11 9.20
N LYS A 71 19.41 9.02 9.17
CA LYS A 71 18.64 8.94 7.93
C LYS A 71 18.35 10.33 7.37
N PRO A 72 18.17 10.47 6.05
CA PRO A 72 17.85 11.76 5.44
C PRO A 72 16.51 12.29 5.96
N ALA A 73 16.34 13.60 6.00
CA ALA A 73 15.04 14.19 6.21
C ALA A 73 14.10 13.88 5.02
N TRP A 74 12.79 13.88 5.27
CA TRP A 74 11.81 13.63 4.20
C TRP A 74 12.01 14.57 3.01
N THR A 75 12.29 15.85 3.25
CA THR A 75 12.50 16.87 2.22
C THR A 75 13.66 16.55 1.27
N GLU A 76 14.64 15.76 1.72
CA GLU A 76 15.80 15.37 0.91
C GLU A 76 15.49 14.20 -0.04
N ILE A 77 14.47 13.39 0.28
CA ILE A 77 14.14 12.20 -0.49
C ILE A 77 12.77 12.26 -1.17
N ALA A 78 11.90 13.19 -0.78
CA ALA A 78 10.53 13.30 -1.33
C ALA A 78 10.50 13.31 -2.86
N GLY A 79 11.42 14.04 -3.52
CA GLY A 79 11.52 14.05 -4.98
C GLY A 79 11.89 12.69 -5.58
N LYS A 80 12.72 11.90 -4.88
CA LYS A 80 13.07 10.52 -5.33
C LYS A 80 11.87 9.59 -5.19
N VAL A 81 11.15 9.67 -4.07
CA VAL A 81 9.94 8.89 -3.83
C VAL A 81 8.86 9.27 -4.85
N HIS A 82 8.63 10.56 -5.06
CA HIS A 82 7.68 11.06 -6.06
C HIS A 82 8.00 10.52 -7.47
N THR A 83 9.26 10.60 -7.89
CA THR A 83 9.69 10.08 -9.20
C THR A 83 9.51 8.57 -9.30
N PHE A 84 9.77 7.84 -8.22
CA PHE A 84 9.62 6.38 -8.19
C PHE A 84 8.16 5.94 -8.28
N LEU A 85 7.27 6.61 -7.54
CA LEU A 85 5.84 6.33 -7.56
C LEU A 85 5.22 6.71 -8.91
N GLY A 86 5.66 7.83 -9.51
CA GLY A 86 5.14 8.34 -10.76
C GLY A 86 3.62 8.46 -10.75
N ASP A 87 2.99 8.09 -11.85
CA ASP A 87 1.55 7.98 -12.05
C ASP A 87 1.05 6.52 -12.01
N ALA A 88 1.86 5.60 -11.50
CA ALA A 88 1.46 4.20 -11.40
C ALA A 88 0.22 4.03 -10.52
N TRP A 89 -0.52 2.95 -10.73
CA TRP A 89 -1.48 2.47 -9.74
C TRP A 89 -0.75 2.10 -8.46
N ILE A 90 -1.35 2.41 -7.32
CA ILE A 90 -0.86 1.93 -6.03
C ILE A 90 -1.84 0.92 -5.43
N CYS A 91 -1.32 0.04 -4.59
CA CYS A 91 -2.10 -0.88 -3.78
C CYS A 91 -1.55 -0.86 -2.35
N ALA A 92 -2.44 -0.84 -1.36
CA ALA A 92 -2.06 -0.99 0.05
C ALA A 92 -3.11 -1.79 0.82
N HIS A 93 -2.83 -2.14 2.06
CA HIS A 93 -3.82 -2.74 2.94
C HIS A 93 -4.46 -1.67 3.83
N ASN A 94 -5.76 -1.39 3.65
CA ASN A 94 -6.43 -0.20 4.17
C ASN A 94 -5.87 1.09 3.53
N ALA A 95 -5.81 1.07 2.20
CA ALA A 95 -5.09 1.99 1.33
C ALA A 95 -5.43 3.47 1.51
N HIS A 96 -6.60 3.80 2.09
CA HIS A 96 -6.96 5.18 2.40
C HIS A 96 -5.94 5.85 3.33
N THR A 97 -5.36 5.09 4.26
CA THR A 97 -4.35 5.58 5.20
C THR A 97 -3.05 5.93 4.47
N ASP A 98 -2.50 4.98 3.72
CA ASP A 98 -1.23 5.14 3.01
C ASP A 98 -1.33 6.22 1.93
N TYR A 99 -2.39 6.18 1.13
CA TYR A 99 -2.64 7.20 0.10
C TYR A 99 -2.70 8.60 0.68
N ARG A 100 -3.48 8.80 1.76
CA ARG A 100 -3.62 10.12 2.39
C ARG A 100 -2.31 10.64 2.94
N VAL A 101 -1.51 9.78 3.57
CA VAL A 101 -0.21 10.17 4.12
C VAL A 101 0.76 10.52 2.98
N LEU A 102 0.85 9.68 1.95
CA LEU A 102 1.71 9.95 0.79
C LEU A 102 1.29 11.24 0.06
N ALA A 103 0.00 11.43 -0.21
CA ALA A 103 -0.51 12.63 -0.87
C ALA A 103 -0.22 13.92 -0.06
N ALA A 104 -0.29 13.85 1.27
CA ALA A 104 0.05 14.98 2.13
C ALA A 104 1.55 15.32 2.11
N HIS A 105 2.41 14.31 1.90
CA HIS A 105 3.87 14.47 1.89
C HIS A 105 4.46 14.67 0.48
N LEU A 106 3.68 14.45 -0.57
CA LEU A 106 4.06 14.57 -1.98
C LEU A 106 3.08 15.49 -2.72
N PRO A 107 3.16 16.82 -2.51
CA PRO A 107 2.26 17.77 -3.18
C PRO A 107 2.27 17.59 -4.70
N GLY A 108 1.08 17.48 -5.31
CA GLY A 108 0.92 17.31 -6.74
C GLY A 108 1.14 15.87 -7.25
N TRP A 109 1.37 14.90 -6.37
CA TRP A 109 1.39 13.49 -6.75
C TRP A 109 -0.05 12.95 -6.88
N GLU A 110 -0.33 12.35 -8.03
CA GLU A 110 -1.62 11.76 -8.36
C GLU A 110 -1.39 10.38 -9.00
N PRO A 111 -1.67 9.29 -8.31
CA PRO A 111 -1.61 7.94 -8.91
C PRO A 111 -2.78 7.74 -9.87
N ALA A 112 -2.61 6.89 -10.90
CA ALA A 112 -3.69 6.51 -11.81
C ALA A 112 -4.87 5.84 -11.10
N GLY A 113 -4.62 5.20 -9.95
CA GLY A 113 -5.65 4.61 -9.13
C GLY A 113 -5.11 3.99 -7.84
N VAL A 114 -6.02 3.67 -6.92
CA VAL A 114 -5.70 3.13 -5.59
C VAL A 114 -6.49 1.85 -5.33
N LEU A 115 -5.82 0.71 -5.32
CA LEU A 115 -6.39 -0.56 -4.89
C LEU A 115 -6.26 -0.74 -3.38
N ASP A 116 -7.27 -1.28 -2.74
CA ASP A 116 -7.30 -1.60 -1.31
C ASP A 116 -7.53 -3.11 -1.10
N THR A 117 -6.50 -3.81 -0.60
CA THR A 117 -6.62 -5.25 -0.33
C THR A 117 -7.56 -5.56 0.83
N LEU A 118 -7.80 -4.63 1.75
CA LEU A 118 -8.83 -4.79 2.78
C LEU A 118 -10.24 -4.83 2.16
N ARG A 119 -10.52 -3.90 1.24
CA ARG A 119 -11.79 -3.85 0.51
C ARG A 119 -11.94 -5.09 -0.40
N LEU A 120 -10.89 -5.42 -1.15
CA LEU A 120 -10.85 -6.60 -2.01
C LEU A 120 -11.12 -7.88 -1.22
N ALA A 121 -10.50 -8.02 -0.03
CA ALA A 121 -10.70 -9.18 0.81
C ALA A 121 -12.14 -9.33 1.31
N LYS A 122 -12.81 -8.22 1.64
CA LYS A 122 -14.24 -8.23 2.01
C LYS A 122 -15.13 -8.71 0.85
N ALA A 123 -14.81 -8.32 -0.38
CA ALA A 123 -15.52 -8.78 -1.57
C ALA A 123 -15.22 -10.24 -1.91
N THR A 124 -13.96 -10.69 -1.69
CA THR A 124 -13.50 -12.04 -2.04
C THR A 124 -13.88 -13.10 -1.00
N PHE A 125 -13.90 -12.72 0.29
CA PHE A 125 -14.12 -13.60 1.45
C PHE A 125 -15.19 -13.00 2.40
N PRO A 126 -16.44 -12.83 2.00
CA PRO A 126 -17.43 -12.07 2.78
C PRO A 126 -17.70 -12.66 4.18
N GLU A 127 -17.44 -13.96 4.38
CA GLU A 127 -17.71 -14.65 5.64
C GLU A 127 -16.53 -14.63 6.63
N LEU A 128 -15.40 -14.00 6.29
CA LEU A 128 -14.19 -14.09 7.14
C LEU A 128 -14.32 -13.34 8.48
N GLY A 129 -15.10 -12.28 8.53
CA GLY A 129 -15.41 -11.49 9.74
C GLY A 129 -14.29 -10.52 10.20
N LYS A 130 -13.02 -10.86 10.01
CA LYS A 130 -11.86 -10.00 10.34
C LYS A 130 -10.88 -9.97 9.16
N TYR A 131 -10.44 -8.75 8.80
CA TYR A 131 -9.69 -8.51 7.56
C TYR A 131 -8.39 -7.74 7.81
N SER A 132 -7.82 -7.80 9.02
CA SER A 132 -6.46 -7.28 9.23
C SER A 132 -5.45 -8.05 8.37
N LEU A 133 -4.34 -7.43 8.03
CA LEU A 133 -3.28 -8.04 7.22
C LEU A 133 -2.89 -9.42 7.78
N ASP A 134 -2.72 -9.53 9.10
CA ASP A 134 -2.42 -10.77 9.80
C ASP A 134 -3.47 -11.85 9.60
N LYS A 135 -4.75 -11.48 9.69
CA LYS A 135 -5.85 -12.45 9.52
C LYS A 135 -5.97 -12.92 8.09
N LEU A 136 -5.66 -12.05 7.13
CA LEU A 136 -5.62 -12.46 5.73
C LEU A 136 -4.42 -13.36 5.43
N ILE A 137 -3.25 -13.10 6.02
CA ILE A 137 -2.08 -13.98 5.92
C ILE A 137 -2.41 -15.37 6.49
N GLU A 138 -3.05 -15.45 7.67
CA GLU A 138 -3.48 -16.71 8.27
C GLU A 138 -4.49 -17.48 7.37
N HIS A 139 -5.42 -16.77 6.75
CA HIS A 139 -6.48 -17.34 5.94
C HIS A 139 -6.00 -17.80 4.56
N VAL A 140 -5.30 -16.93 3.83
CA VAL A 140 -4.85 -17.15 2.45
C VAL A 140 -3.59 -18.01 2.42
N ARG A 141 -2.73 -17.89 3.44
CA ARG A 141 -1.42 -18.55 3.56
C ARG A 141 -0.52 -18.32 2.34
N PRO A 142 -0.30 -17.05 1.97
CA PRO A 142 0.59 -16.73 0.87
C PRO A 142 2.02 -17.17 1.18
N ASP A 143 2.83 -17.41 0.14
CA ASP A 143 4.25 -17.68 0.32
C ASP A 143 4.98 -16.39 0.74
N LEU A 144 5.44 -16.35 1.98
CA LEU A 144 6.20 -15.25 2.56
C LEU A 144 7.65 -15.62 2.85
N SER A 145 8.14 -16.75 2.33
CA SER A 145 9.52 -17.23 2.55
C SER A 145 10.57 -16.22 2.07
N GLU A 146 10.23 -15.40 1.09
CA GLU A 146 11.10 -14.37 0.54
C GLU A 146 10.77 -12.94 1.02
N ALA A 147 9.87 -12.78 1.98
CA ALA A 147 9.51 -11.47 2.51
C ALA A 147 10.72 -10.79 3.18
N PRO A 148 11.03 -9.53 2.84
CA PRO A 148 12.14 -8.82 3.45
C PRO A 148 11.76 -8.31 4.85
N GLY A 149 12.72 -8.29 5.77
CA GLY A 149 12.54 -7.69 7.09
C GLY A 149 11.64 -8.50 8.02
N ALA A 150 10.91 -7.80 8.88
CA ALA A 150 10.03 -8.37 9.89
C ALA A 150 8.61 -7.78 9.76
N ARG A 151 7.63 -8.41 10.37
CA ARG A 151 6.25 -7.91 10.43
C ARG A 151 6.21 -6.49 11.02
N HIS A 152 5.26 -5.72 10.55
CA HIS A 152 5.11 -4.29 10.88
C HIS A 152 6.32 -3.44 10.47
N ARG A 153 7.01 -3.86 9.42
CA ARG A 153 7.95 -3.05 8.67
C ARG A 153 7.38 -2.86 7.27
N ALA A 154 7.47 -1.65 6.74
CA ALA A 154 6.86 -1.32 5.46
C ALA A 154 7.27 -2.29 4.33
N THR A 155 8.51 -2.77 4.34
CA THR A 155 8.98 -3.73 3.33
C THR A 155 8.30 -5.11 3.44
N PHE A 156 8.10 -5.60 4.66
CA PHE A 156 7.41 -6.88 4.89
C PHE A 156 5.93 -6.76 4.56
N ASP A 157 5.27 -5.69 5.06
CA ASP A 157 3.83 -5.53 4.93
C ASP A 157 3.44 -5.23 3.47
N ALA A 158 4.26 -4.47 2.72
CA ALA A 158 4.11 -4.32 1.27
C ALA A 158 4.26 -5.68 0.53
N TYR A 159 5.24 -6.51 0.89
CA TYR A 159 5.40 -7.83 0.27
C TYR A 159 4.22 -8.76 0.56
N ALA A 160 3.78 -8.83 1.81
CA ALA A 160 2.62 -9.63 2.21
C ALA A 160 1.34 -9.15 1.51
N THR A 161 1.14 -7.83 1.43
CA THR A 161 0.02 -7.21 0.70
C THR A 161 0.07 -7.54 -0.78
N ALA A 162 1.26 -7.55 -1.41
CA ALA A 162 1.44 -7.94 -2.81
C ALA A 162 1.01 -9.39 -3.05
N GLN A 163 1.46 -10.30 -2.21
CA GLN A 163 1.10 -11.73 -2.32
C GLN A 163 -0.41 -11.94 -2.11
N LEU A 164 -1.01 -11.24 -1.16
CA LEU A 164 -2.46 -11.29 -0.95
C LEU A 164 -3.24 -10.71 -2.13
N LEU A 165 -2.81 -9.59 -2.69
CA LEU A 165 -3.40 -9.01 -3.90
C LEU A 165 -3.40 -10.02 -5.04
N ILE A 166 -2.26 -10.63 -5.34
CA ILE A 166 -2.09 -11.60 -6.43
C ILE A 166 -3.00 -12.82 -6.21
N ALA A 167 -3.02 -13.35 -4.99
CA ALA A 167 -3.86 -14.50 -4.64
C ALA A 167 -5.35 -14.20 -4.81
N MET A 168 -5.82 -13.03 -4.34
CA MET A 168 -7.23 -12.63 -4.47
C MET A 168 -7.59 -12.26 -5.91
N ALA A 169 -6.69 -11.57 -6.62
CA ALA A 169 -6.92 -11.15 -8.00
C ALA A 169 -7.14 -12.33 -8.94
N SER A 170 -6.59 -13.51 -8.65
CA SER A 170 -6.83 -14.74 -9.45
C SER A 170 -8.30 -15.16 -9.52
N ARG A 171 -9.16 -14.62 -8.64
CA ARG A 171 -10.60 -14.87 -8.61
C ARG A 171 -11.42 -13.93 -9.50
N TYR A 172 -10.78 -12.99 -10.15
CA TYR A 172 -11.40 -12.01 -11.05
C TYR A 172 -10.92 -12.25 -12.47
N ASP A 173 -11.81 -12.13 -13.45
CA ASP A 173 -11.47 -12.41 -14.86
C ASP A 173 -10.76 -11.23 -15.52
N THR A 174 -11.13 -10.00 -15.15
CA THR A 174 -10.63 -8.77 -15.77
C THR A 174 -10.09 -7.77 -14.74
N TRP A 175 -9.27 -6.84 -15.23
CA TRP A 175 -8.79 -5.70 -14.43
C TRP A 175 -9.96 -4.86 -13.92
N ASP A 176 -10.96 -4.58 -14.76
CA ASP A 176 -12.12 -3.75 -14.39
C ASP A 176 -12.94 -4.39 -13.26
N GLN A 177 -13.10 -5.71 -13.26
CA GLN A 177 -13.75 -6.43 -12.15
C GLN A 177 -12.95 -6.31 -10.86
N LEU A 178 -11.61 -6.40 -10.93
CA LEU A 178 -10.72 -6.20 -9.78
C LEU A 178 -10.84 -4.77 -9.26
N VAL A 179 -10.79 -3.77 -10.14
CA VAL A 179 -10.95 -2.35 -9.81
C VAL A 179 -12.29 -2.09 -9.11
N ALA A 180 -13.39 -2.59 -9.65
CA ALA A 180 -14.71 -2.44 -9.05
C ALA A 180 -14.80 -3.02 -7.62
N ALA A 181 -14.10 -4.13 -7.38
CA ALA A 181 -14.05 -4.77 -6.06
C ALA A 181 -13.07 -4.10 -5.09
N ALA A 182 -11.95 -3.58 -5.59
CA ALA A 182 -10.81 -3.17 -4.76
C ALA A 182 -10.70 -1.65 -4.55
N VAL A 183 -11.14 -0.81 -5.50
CA VAL A 183 -10.96 0.65 -5.37
C VAL A 183 -12.00 1.23 -4.41
N PRO A 184 -11.57 1.94 -3.33
CA PRO A 184 -12.48 2.61 -2.44
C PRO A 184 -13.19 3.79 -3.14
N PRO A 185 -14.48 4.02 -2.86
CA PRO A 185 -15.18 5.21 -3.37
C PRO A 185 -14.45 6.50 -3.01
N GLY A 186 -14.35 7.42 -3.97
CA GLY A 186 -13.71 8.73 -3.77
C GLY A 186 -12.18 8.72 -3.81
N LEU A 187 -11.53 7.59 -4.02
CA LEU A 187 -10.10 7.52 -4.30
C LEU A 187 -9.83 7.48 -5.83
N PRO A 188 -8.62 7.85 -6.27
CA PRO A 188 -8.24 7.75 -7.67
C PRO A 188 -8.54 6.37 -8.27
N GLY A 189 -9.03 6.35 -9.50
CA GLY A 189 -9.41 5.12 -10.20
C GLY A 189 -10.76 4.54 -9.80
N ALA A 190 -11.51 5.18 -8.87
CA ALA A 190 -12.85 4.71 -8.53
C ALA A 190 -13.77 4.80 -9.75
N PRO A 191 -14.58 3.75 -10.02
CA PRO A 191 -15.62 3.82 -11.05
C PRO A 191 -16.54 5.01 -10.78
N GLU A 192 -16.94 5.72 -11.86
CA GLU A 192 -17.97 6.74 -11.71
C GLU A 192 -19.26 6.08 -11.16
N PRO A 193 -19.94 6.72 -10.18
CA PRO A 193 -21.22 6.20 -9.72
C PRO A 193 -22.19 6.17 -10.92
N GLU A 194 -22.87 5.04 -11.10
CA GLU A 194 -23.94 4.96 -12.09
C GLU A 194 -24.92 6.12 -11.84
N LYS A 195 -25.09 6.95 -12.85
CA LYS A 195 -26.11 8.02 -12.79
C LYS A 195 -27.45 7.33 -12.72
N ASP A 196 -28.14 7.47 -11.59
CA ASP A 196 -29.51 6.96 -11.45
C ASP A 196 -30.39 7.67 -12.53
N PRO A 197 -30.89 6.93 -13.54
CA PRO A 197 -31.69 7.54 -14.60
C PRO A 197 -33.06 8.09 -14.12
N THR A 198 -33.39 7.91 -12.83
CA THR A 198 -34.70 8.31 -12.25
C THR A 198 -34.65 9.62 -11.47
N LEU A 199 -33.51 10.32 -11.42
CA LEU A 199 -33.39 11.64 -10.78
C LEU A 199 -33.53 12.79 -11.81
N TRP A 200 -34.71 12.90 -12.39
CA TRP A 200 -35.21 14.10 -13.13
C TRP A 200 -36.60 14.45 -12.66
#